data_f87cd081b113dd351a78631e2048a176
#
_entry.id   f87cd081b113dd351a78631e2048a176
#
_cell.length_a   1.000
_cell.length_b   1.000
_cell.length_c   1.000
_cell.angle_alpha   90.00
_cell.angle_beta   90.00
_cell.angle_gamma   90.00
#
_symmetry.space_group_name_H-M   'P 1'
#
loop_
_entity.id
_entity.type
_entity.pdbx_description
1 polymer ?
#
loop_
_entity_poly.entity_id
_entity_poly.type
_entity_poly.pdbx_seq_one_letter_code
_entity_poly.pdbx_strand_id
1 'polypeptide(L)'
;MIRWLAPVLVVLVSAALSATQALVFADFFLARTAREAAAASDRIVASGVGFDEALRRLRQGRVYSRDVPRGVVSGSYSSESGEYFYTLDVPERYDPARKYQVRVQLHGGVGRMVASAPPRSGSETRLPGVEQIYVMPYAWRDAPWWSGRQVENLQAILDHVKRTYNVDENRVVLSGVSDGGTGVYYAAMRDTTTFASFLPLNGFIRVLENETSEADGDLFPNNLLNKPLFIVNGGRDPMYPTSVVDPYVDHLKSAGVDLVYRPQPEAAHDTSWWPEIKDPFERFVADHPRRPLPDRLTWESGPPNIPSRAHWVIIDRLSLRGRAPGVNEARAPGVNEARAPGAMNDVNRMSSTPPTPDFGIRGSGMRINRVVKGSNADHIGLRSGDVVLTINNQPASPGADLAELLRGYPSGRPLLLTVTRGTESGRGISLAGRYAPTVLPGESDAMFPPQRESGRVDLIRTGNRVDVRSRDVAAFTLLLSPDQFDLDRAVTVAVNGLTVFDGIVPRDIRTLLKWAARDNDRTMLFAAELQIAVP
;
A
#
# COMPACT_ATOMS: atom_id res chain seq x y z
N MET A 1 37.98 44.52 39.96
CA MET A 1 36.74 44.60 39.15
C MET A 1 36.67 43.63 37.97
N ILE A 2 37.39 42.52 37.91
CA ILE A 2 37.45 41.64 36.74
C ILE A 2 36.71 40.28 36.93
N ARG A 3 36.27 39.99 38.17
CA ARG A 3 35.66 38.64 38.44
C ARG A 3 34.16 38.46 38.12
N TRP A 4 33.42 39.48 37.72
CA TRP A 4 31.98 39.41 37.46
C TRP A 4 31.58 39.44 35.96
N LEU A 5 32.53 39.69 35.05
CA LEU A 5 32.24 39.76 33.62
C LEU A 5 32.20 38.37 32.94
N ALA A 6 32.94 37.39 33.46
CA ALA A 6 33.00 36.06 32.86
C ALA A 6 31.66 35.29 32.89
N PRO A 7 30.90 35.23 34.01
CA PRO A 7 29.62 34.52 34.01
C PRO A 7 28.53 35.18 33.17
N VAL A 8 28.53 36.53 33.07
CA VAL A 8 27.58 37.27 32.24
C VAL A 8 27.86 37.03 30.75
N LEU A 9 29.12 37.01 30.35
CA LEU A 9 29.49 36.72 28.95
C LEU A 9 29.14 35.30 28.55
N VAL A 10 29.36 34.31 29.41
CA VAL A 10 28.98 32.90 29.18
C VAL A 10 27.47 32.75 29.03
N VAL A 11 26.68 33.43 29.88
CA VAL A 11 25.21 33.40 29.81
C VAL A 11 24.69 34.05 28.51
N LEU A 12 25.26 35.18 28.10
CA LEU A 12 24.89 35.90 26.87
C LEU A 12 25.26 35.09 25.61
N VAL A 13 26.43 34.47 25.58
CA VAL A 13 26.86 33.60 24.48
C VAL A 13 25.97 32.35 24.39
N SER A 14 25.65 31.73 25.51
CA SER A 14 24.75 30.57 25.57
C SER A 14 23.34 30.92 25.13
N ALA A 15 22.81 32.08 25.51
CA ALA A 15 21.49 32.55 25.09
C ALA A 15 21.46 32.87 23.58
N ALA A 16 22.50 33.51 23.05
CA ALA A 16 22.61 33.79 21.60
C ALA A 16 22.73 32.50 20.78
N LEU A 17 23.52 31.54 21.25
CA LEU A 17 23.67 30.23 20.60
C LEU A 17 22.32 29.46 20.58
N SER A 18 21.62 29.48 21.71
CA SER A 18 20.28 28.85 21.82
C SER A 18 19.24 29.51 20.90
N ALA A 19 19.28 30.83 20.74
CA ALA A 19 18.40 31.56 19.82
C ALA A 19 18.72 31.23 18.36
N THR A 20 20.00 31.18 18.00
CA THR A 20 20.43 30.77 16.64
C THR A 20 20.00 29.34 16.32
N GLN A 21 20.18 28.41 17.23
CA GLN A 21 19.72 27.02 17.07
C GLN A 21 18.21 26.94 16.94
N ALA A 22 17.44 27.75 17.66
CA ALA A 22 15.99 27.81 17.51
C ALA A 22 15.57 28.25 16.10
N LEU A 23 16.25 29.24 15.52
CA LEU A 23 15.96 29.76 14.18
C LEU A 23 16.24 28.73 13.07
N VAL A 24 17.37 28.00 13.15
CA VAL A 24 17.68 26.99 12.12
C VAL A 24 16.73 25.80 12.14
N PHE A 25 16.19 25.43 13.31
CA PHE A 25 15.12 24.44 13.39
C PHE A 25 13.77 24.98 12.88
N ALA A 26 13.51 26.29 13.08
CA ALA A 26 12.32 26.91 12.49
C ALA A 26 12.34 26.79 10.96
N ASP A 27 13.47 27.09 10.31
CA ASP A 27 13.63 26.91 8.86
C ASP A 27 13.37 25.46 8.42
N PHE A 28 13.89 24.49 9.17
CA PHE A 28 13.65 23.06 8.89
C PHE A 28 12.16 22.70 8.96
N PHE A 29 11.46 23.17 9.97
CA PHE A 29 10.03 22.91 10.14
C PHE A 29 9.13 23.74 9.21
N LEU A 30 9.57 24.91 8.77
CA LEU A 30 8.86 25.75 7.79
C LEU A 30 9.05 25.27 6.35
N ALA A 31 10.02 24.39 6.11
CA ALA A 31 10.25 23.81 4.78
C ALA A 31 8.97 23.21 4.20
N ARG A 32 8.68 23.52 2.95
CA ARG A 32 7.49 23.04 2.21
C ARG A 32 7.71 21.70 1.55
N THR A 33 8.97 21.34 1.35
CA THR A 33 9.38 20.09 0.68
C THR A 33 10.47 19.39 1.49
N ALA A 34 10.63 18.08 1.25
CA ALA A 34 11.74 17.32 1.84
C ALA A 34 13.11 17.86 1.41
N ARG A 35 13.23 18.38 0.17
CA ARG A 35 14.46 19.00 -0.34
C ARG A 35 14.84 20.27 0.43
N GLU A 36 13.88 21.14 0.71
CA GLU A 36 14.10 22.34 1.52
C GLU A 36 14.48 21.97 2.96
N ALA A 37 13.84 20.97 3.55
CA ALA A 37 14.18 20.46 4.88
C ALA A 37 15.61 19.88 4.91
N ALA A 38 16.01 19.15 3.87
CA ALA A 38 17.38 18.64 3.74
C ALA A 38 18.41 19.77 3.67
N ALA A 39 18.14 20.82 2.89
CA ALA A 39 19.01 22.02 2.82
C ALA A 39 19.09 22.77 4.17
N ALA A 40 18.01 22.79 4.97
CA ALA A 40 18.02 23.33 6.32
C ALA A 40 18.85 22.47 7.30
N SER A 41 18.93 21.17 7.06
CA SER A 41 19.71 20.24 7.89
C SER A 41 21.19 20.60 7.96
N ASP A 42 21.78 21.06 6.86
CA ASP A 42 23.18 21.48 6.83
C ASP A 42 23.42 22.68 7.76
N ARG A 43 22.47 23.63 7.82
CA ARG A 43 22.56 24.78 8.74
C ARG A 43 22.42 24.35 10.21
N ILE A 44 21.57 23.35 10.49
CA ILE A 44 21.45 22.78 11.85
C ILE A 44 22.79 22.17 12.27
N VAL A 45 23.41 21.35 11.42
CA VAL A 45 24.73 20.76 11.70
C VAL A 45 25.78 21.84 11.92
N ALA A 46 25.82 22.87 11.07
CA ALA A 46 26.77 23.98 11.16
C ALA A 46 26.57 24.83 12.43
N SER A 47 25.38 24.83 13.03
CA SER A 47 25.11 25.56 14.30
C SER A 47 25.72 24.88 15.53
N GLY A 48 26.32 23.69 15.40
CA GLY A 48 26.93 22.95 16.51
C GLY A 48 25.93 22.37 17.51
N VAL A 49 24.65 22.21 17.14
CA VAL A 49 23.65 21.57 18.01
C VAL A 49 24.02 20.10 18.25
N GLY A 50 23.92 19.66 19.51
CA GLY A 50 24.17 18.26 19.86
C GLY A 50 23.04 17.32 19.42
N PHE A 51 23.38 16.02 19.29
CA PHE A 51 22.47 14.98 18.85
C PHE A 51 21.17 14.92 19.68
N ASP A 52 21.29 14.91 21.02
CA ASP A 52 20.13 14.73 21.91
C ASP A 52 19.16 15.93 21.83
N GLU A 53 19.70 17.14 21.67
CA GLU A 53 18.88 18.34 21.47
C GLU A 53 18.20 18.31 20.11
N ALA A 54 18.90 17.89 19.06
CA ALA A 54 18.29 17.72 17.73
C ALA A 54 17.17 16.67 17.77
N LEU A 55 17.41 15.52 18.38
CA LEU A 55 16.41 14.45 18.53
C LEU A 55 15.18 14.96 19.32
N ARG A 56 15.40 15.67 20.42
CA ARG A 56 14.31 16.24 21.23
C ARG A 56 13.44 17.20 20.40
N ARG A 57 14.05 18.09 19.62
CA ARG A 57 13.32 19.06 18.77
C ARG A 57 12.57 18.37 17.65
N LEU A 58 13.15 17.37 17.02
CA LEU A 58 12.47 16.59 15.96
C LEU A 58 11.26 15.83 16.51
N ARG A 59 11.34 15.27 17.73
CA ARG A 59 10.19 14.64 18.41
C ARG A 59 9.09 15.64 18.73
N GLN A 60 9.43 16.85 19.14
CA GLN A 60 8.46 17.92 19.37
C GLN A 60 7.76 18.33 18.07
N GLY A 61 8.50 18.32 16.95
CA GLY A 61 8.00 18.66 15.64
C GLY A 61 7.76 20.17 15.46
N ARG A 62 6.98 20.49 14.44
CA ARG A 62 6.65 21.88 14.06
C ARG A 62 5.51 22.44 14.92
N VAL A 63 5.46 23.76 14.98
CA VAL A 63 4.31 24.50 15.50
C VAL A 63 3.33 24.71 14.34
N TYR A 64 2.10 24.21 14.48
CA TYR A 64 1.07 24.31 13.47
C TYR A 64 0.28 25.61 13.61
N SER A 65 -0.11 26.21 12.48
CA SER A 65 -0.93 27.42 12.45
C SER A 65 -2.41 27.12 12.65
N ARG A 66 -3.12 28.08 13.23
CA ARG A 66 -4.59 28.12 13.19
C ARG A 66 -5.12 28.66 11.88
N ASP A 67 -4.31 29.44 11.18
CA ASP A 67 -4.63 30.05 9.89
C ASP A 67 -4.24 29.09 8.75
N VAL A 68 -5.06 28.07 8.55
CA VAL A 68 -4.94 27.05 7.51
C VAL A 68 -6.30 26.83 6.85
N PRO A 69 -6.35 26.43 5.56
CA PRO A 69 -7.60 26.09 4.89
C PRO A 69 -8.37 25.00 5.63
N ARG A 70 -9.71 25.13 5.72
CA ARG A 70 -10.63 24.20 6.40
C ARG A 70 -11.81 23.87 5.50
N GLY A 71 -12.60 22.89 5.89
CA GLY A 71 -13.69 22.38 5.07
C GLY A 71 -13.14 21.67 3.83
N VAL A 72 -13.84 21.77 2.72
CA VAL A 72 -13.45 21.15 1.44
C VAL A 72 -12.44 22.02 0.72
N VAL A 73 -11.21 21.52 0.61
CA VAL A 73 -10.05 22.21 0.00
C VAL A 73 -9.56 21.40 -1.20
N SER A 74 -9.55 22.01 -2.39
CA SER A 74 -8.95 21.39 -3.58
C SER A 74 -7.47 21.71 -3.68
N GLY A 75 -6.68 20.73 -4.10
CA GLY A 75 -5.24 20.88 -4.30
C GLY A 75 -4.74 20.06 -5.48
N SER A 76 -3.49 20.30 -5.86
CA SER A 76 -2.79 19.48 -6.83
C SER A 76 -1.35 19.27 -6.42
N TYR A 77 -0.77 18.18 -6.91
CA TYR A 77 0.64 17.86 -6.82
C TYR A 77 1.20 17.68 -8.23
N SER A 78 2.26 18.41 -8.56
CA SER A 78 2.92 18.33 -9.85
C SER A 78 4.22 17.53 -9.74
N SER A 79 4.39 16.56 -10.61
CA SER A 79 5.60 15.76 -10.76
C SER A 79 6.04 15.73 -12.24
N GLU A 80 7.16 15.10 -12.53
CA GLU A 80 7.60 14.87 -13.92
C GLU A 80 6.59 14.03 -14.73
N SER A 81 5.79 13.19 -14.04
CA SER A 81 4.79 12.32 -14.65
C SER A 81 3.43 12.99 -14.88
N GLY A 82 3.24 14.24 -14.45
CA GLY A 82 2.01 14.99 -14.63
C GLY A 82 1.50 15.71 -13.39
N GLU A 83 0.29 16.23 -13.47
CA GLU A 83 -0.40 16.89 -12.38
C GLU A 83 -1.46 15.97 -11.79
N TYR A 84 -1.43 15.78 -10.47
CA TYR A 84 -2.31 14.92 -9.70
C TYR A 84 -3.20 15.78 -8.80
N PHE A 85 -4.50 15.66 -8.98
CA PHE A 85 -5.48 16.42 -8.20
C PHE A 85 -5.92 15.66 -6.96
N TYR A 86 -6.29 16.39 -5.93
CA TYR A 86 -6.90 15.82 -4.73
C TYR A 86 -7.84 16.83 -4.07
N THR A 87 -8.73 16.34 -3.23
CA THR A 87 -9.57 17.13 -2.34
C THR A 87 -9.26 16.73 -0.91
N LEU A 88 -9.12 17.70 -0.03
CA LEU A 88 -9.10 17.52 1.41
C LEU A 88 -10.47 17.88 1.97
N ASP A 89 -10.90 17.19 3.03
CA ASP A 89 -11.98 17.65 3.89
C ASP A 89 -11.43 17.75 5.31
N VAL A 90 -11.19 18.98 5.73
CA VAL A 90 -10.56 19.32 7.01
C VAL A 90 -11.65 19.79 7.97
N PRO A 91 -11.69 19.31 9.23
CA PRO A 91 -12.69 19.76 10.20
C PRO A 91 -12.76 21.27 10.31
N GLU A 92 -13.96 21.84 10.25
CA GLU A 92 -14.21 23.28 10.36
C GLU A 92 -13.64 23.86 11.69
N ARG A 93 -13.67 23.03 12.74
CA ARG A 93 -13.11 23.37 14.05
C ARG A 93 -11.70 22.82 14.25
N TYR A 94 -10.90 22.81 13.18
CA TYR A 94 -9.50 22.37 13.28
C TYR A 94 -8.77 23.12 14.39
N ASP A 95 -8.14 22.37 15.30
CA ASP A 95 -7.30 22.87 16.38
C ASP A 95 -5.86 22.35 16.20
N PRO A 96 -4.86 23.22 15.94
CA PRO A 96 -3.48 22.81 15.74
C PRO A 96 -2.84 22.17 16.96
N ALA A 97 -3.41 22.31 18.18
CA ALA A 97 -2.96 21.64 19.38
C ALA A 97 -3.35 20.14 19.43
N ARG A 98 -4.35 19.73 18.64
CA ARG A 98 -4.80 18.34 18.53
C ARG A 98 -4.12 17.65 17.37
N LYS A 99 -3.83 16.36 17.55
CA LYS A 99 -3.43 15.47 16.43
C LYS A 99 -4.67 14.87 15.79
N TYR A 100 -4.70 14.87 14.46
CA TYR A 100 -5.81 14.36 13.67
C TYR A 100 -5.45 13.06 12.97
N GLN A 101 -6.35 12.09 13.03
CA GLN A 101 -6.34 10.94 12.14
C GLN A 101 -6.49 11.42 10.70
N VAL A 102 -5.84 10.73 9.76
CA VAL A 102 -5.99 10.98 8.32
C VAL A 102 -6.55 9.72 7.66
N ARG A 103 -7.62 9.89 6.90
CA ARG A 103 -8.15 8.85 6.02
C ARG A 103 -7.93 9.22 4.58
N VAL A 104 -7.05 8.49 3.91
CA VAL A 104 -6.96 8.53 2.46
C VAL A 104 -8.03 7.59 1.90
N GLN A 105 -8.91 8.11 1.03
CA GLN A 105 -9.98 7.34 0.43
C GLN A 105 -9.89 7.36 -1.09
N LEU A 106 -9.65 6.19 -1.66
CA LEU A 106 -9.54 5.97 -3.10
C LEU A 106 -10.93 5.72 -3.70
N HIS A 107 -11.26 6.43 -4.77
CA HIS A 107 -12.53 6.25 -5.47
C HIS A 107 -12.52 5.03 -6.40
N GLY A 108 -13.68 4.53 -6.77
CA GLY A 108 -13.86 3.50 -7.80
C GLY A 108 -13.84 4.08 -9.22
N GLY A 109 -13.77 3.21 -10.24
CA GLY A 109 -13.94 3.58 -11.64
C GLY A 109 -12.79 4.39 -12.22
N VAL A 110 -11.56 3.85 -12.24
CA VAL A 110 -10.38 4.51 -12.82
C VAL A 110 -10.37 4.55 -14.36
N GLY A 111 -11.30 3.92 -15.05
CA GLY A 111 -11.41 3.96 -16.52
C GLY A 111 -11.82 5.31 -17.12
N ARG A 112 -11.87 6.37 -16.32
CA ARG A 112 -12.25 7.73 -16.70
C ARG A 112 -11.11 8.44 -17.42
N MET A 113 -11.45 9.45 -18.23
CA MET A 113 -10.46 10.38 -18.78
C MET A 113 -9.87 11.22 -17.65
N VAL A 114 -8.65 11.71 -17.86
CA VAL A 114 -8.00 12.66 -16.95
C VAL A 114 -8.92 13.86 -16.70
N ALA A 115 -9.12 14.19 -15.44
CA ALA A 115 -9.77 15.45 -15.08
C ALA A 115 -8.77 16.60 -15.21
N SER A 116 -9.17 17.68 -15.83
CA SER A 116 -8.35 18.90 -15.94
C SER A 116 -8.37 19.75 -14.66
N ALA A 117 -9.21 19.38 -13.70
CA ALA A 117 -9.32 20.00 -12.38
C ALA A 117 -10.00 19.01 -11.42
N PRO A 118 -9.79 19.13 -10.10
CA PRO A 118 -10.51 18.31 -9.12
C PRO A 118 -12.02 18.55 -9.27
N PRO A 119 -12.86 17.51 -9.23
CA PRO A 119 -14.31 17.67 -9.22
C PRO A 119 -14.71 18.59 -8.07
N ARG A 120 -15.66 19.50 -8.31
CA ARG A 120 -16.13 20.48 -7.31
C ARG A 120 -16.82 19.85 -6.10
N SER A 121 -17.20 18.57 -6.18
CA SER A 121 -17.84 17.81 -5.10
C SER A 121 -17.01 16.58 -4.76
N GLY A 122 -15.94 16.73 -4.00
CA GLY A 122 -15.19 15.60 -3.42
C GLY A 122 -15.98 14.82 -2.36
N SER A 123 -17.20 15.25 -2.03
CA SER A 123 -18.03 14.62 -1.00
C SER A 123 -18.81 13.38 -1.46
N GLU A 124 -18.99 13.17 -2.76
CA GLU A 124 -19.88 12.12 -3.28
C GLU A 124 -19.38 10.70 -3.05
N THR A 125 -18.08 10.52 -2.85
CA THR A 125 -17.47 9.19 -2.59
C THR A 125 -17.01 9.01 -1.15
N ARG A 126 -17.13 10.04 -0.32
CA ARG A 126 -16.69 10.00 1.07
C ARG A 126 -17.60 9.13 1.93
N LEU A 127 -17.04 8.09 2.52
CA LEU A 127 -17.70 7.32 3.56
C LEU A 127 -17.52 8.04 4.90
N PRO A 128 -18.59 8.64 5.49
CA PRO A 128 -18.47 9.44 6.71
C PRO A 128 -18.06 8.58 7.90
N GLY A 129 -17.14 9.07 8.72
CA GLY A 129 -16.60 8.40 9.91
C GLY A 129 -16.49 9.34 11.10
N VAL A 130 -15.53 9.09 11.98
CA VAL A 130 -15.15 9.98 13.08
C VAL A 130 -14.57 11.29 12.55
N GLU A 131 -14.47 12.31 13.40
CA GLU A 131 -13.82 13.58 13.05
C GLU A 131 -12.35 13.35 12.72
N GLN A 132 -11.96 13.60 11.48
CA GLN A 132 -10.62 13.36 10.93
C GLN A 132 -10.40 14.23 9.70
N ILE A 133 -9.17 14.24 9.19
CA ILE A 133 -8.87 14.83 7.87
C ILE A 133 -9.07 13.73 6.82
N TYR A 134 -9.93 13.99 5.83
CA TYR A 134 -10.05 13.14 4.65
C TYR A 134 -9.15 13.65 3.54
N VAL A 135 -8.50 12.72 2.87
CA VAL A 135 -7.72 12.94 1.65
C VAL A 135 -8.34 12.11 0.54
N MET A 136 -8.84 12.75 -0.48
CA MET A 136 -9.49 12.12 -1.64
C MET A 136 -8.69 12.44 -2.89
N PRO A 137 -7.67 11.62 -3.22
CA PRO A 137 -6.91 11.76 -4.46
C PRO A 137 -7.73 11.28 -5.65
N TYR A 138 -7.25 11.59 -6.87
CA TYR A 138 -7.89 11.18 -8.12
C TYR A 138 -6.98 10.27 -8.94
N ALA A 139 -7.59 9.23 -9.51
CA ALA A 139 -6.99 8.35 -10.48
C ALA A 139 -7.81 8.33 -11.77
N TRP A 140 -7.16 7.99 -12.87
CA TRP A 140 -7.75 7.92 -14.19
C TRP A 140 -7.12 6.79 -14.99
N ARG A 141 -7.56 6.60 -16.24
CA ARG A 141 -7.14 5.48 -17.10
C ARG A 141 -5.63 5.33 -17.21
N ASP A 142 -4.91 6.43 -17.43
CA ASP A 142 -3.47 6.41 -17.68
C ASP A 142 -2.64 6.48 -16.37
N ALA A 143 -3.30 6.64 -15.23
CA ALA A 143 -2.71 6.59 -13.89
C ALA A 143 -3.68 5.92 -12.91
N PRO A 144 -3.90 4.60 -13.04
CA PRO A 144 -4.76 3.85 -12.14
C PRO A 144 -4.15 3.72 -10.75
N TRP A 145 -4.95 3.35 -9.75
CA TRP A 145 -4.47 3.19 -8.36
C TRP A 145 -3.32 2.19 -8.21
N TRP A 146 -3.22 1.23 -9.10
CA TRP A 146 -2.18 0.21 -9.11
C TRP A 146 -0.99 0.58 -10.01
N SER A 147 -0.53 1.80 -9.89
CA SER A 147 0.69 2.29 -10.53
C SER A 147 1.66 2.87 -9.51
N GLY A 148 2.96 2.74 -9.73
CA GLY A 148 3.99 3.31 -8.88
C GLY A 148 3.83 4.82 -8.72
N ARG A 149 3.43 5.52 -9.78
CA ARG A 149 3.14 6.97 -9.78
C ARG A 149 2.05 7.36 -8.80
N GLN A 150 1.01 6.53 -8.63
CA GLN A 150 -0.04 6.82 -7.64
C GLN A 150 0.45 6.60 -6.21
N VAL A 151 1.33 5.63 -5.96
CA VAL A 151 1.96 5.48 -4.63
C VAL A 151 2.78 6.72 -4.29
N GLU A 152 3.60 7.23 -5.23
CA GLU A 152 4.36 8.47 -5.06
C GLU A 152 3.44 9.68 -4.84
N ASN A 153 2.36 9.78 -5.60
CA ASN A 153 1.35 10.82 -5.43
C ASN A 153 0.73 10.81 -4.02
N LEU A 154 0.33 9.64 -3.52
CA LEU A 154 -0.21 9.51 -2.15
C LEU A 154 0.80 9.97 -1.09
N GLN A 155 2.07 9.60 -1.24
CA GLN A 155 3.15 10.02 -0.33
C GLN A 155 3.35 11.54 -0.36
N ALA A 156 3.35 12.14 -1.56
CA ALA A 156 3.52 13.58 -1.73
C ALA A 156 2.36 14.39 -1.14
N ILE A 157 1.11 13.94 -1.37
CA ILE A 157 -0.08 14.57 -0.76
C ILE A 157 -0.01 14.47 0.76
N LEU A 158 0.34 13.30 1.30
CA LEU A 158 0.47 13.11 2.74
C LEU A 158 1.62 13.94 3.36
N ASP A 159 2.73 14.11 2.65
CA ASP A 159 3.80 15.01 3.09
C ASP A 159 3.29 16.45 3.20
N HIS A 160 2.55 16.94 2.19
CA HIS A 160 1.92 18.26 2.22
C HIS A 160 0.93 18.39 3.40
N VAL A 161 0.06 17.40 3.60
CA VAL A 161 -0.92 17.37 4.70
C VAL A 161 -0.22 17.42 6.06
N LYS A 162 0.83 16.61 6.27
CA LYS A 162 1.63 16.60 7.50
C LYS A 162 2.41 17.91 7.73
N ARG A 163 2.74 18.67 6.68
CA ARG A 163 3.37 19.99 6.81
C ARG A 163 2.38 21.09 7.17
N THR A 164 1.12 20.93 6.79
CA THR A 164 0.07 21.95 6.97
C THR A 164 -0.74 21.71 8.24
N TYR A 165 -1.06 20.46 8.55
CA TYR A 165 -1.95 20.07 9.64
C TYR A 165 -1.26 19.16 10.66
N ASN A 166 -1.66 19.27 11.92
CA ASN A 166 -1.12 18.42 13.00
C ASN A 166 -1.72 17.00 12.91
N VAL A 167 -1.08 16.16 12.10
CA VAL A 167 -1.46 14.78 11.89
C VAL A 167 -0.94 13.89 13.01
N ASP A 168 -1.72 12.88 13.40
CA ASP A 168 -1.20 11.70 14.10
C ASP A 168 -0.62 10.74 13.06
N GLU A 169 0.71 10.70 12.96
CA GLU A 169 1.44 9.88 11.99
C GLU A 169 1.15 8.39 12.14
N ASN A 170 0.70 7.96 13.32
CA ASN A 170 0.35 6.58 13.60
C ASN A 170 -1.13 6.26 13.36
N ARG A 171 -1.91 7.23 12.84
CA ARG A 171 -3.33 7.08 12.50
C ARG A 171 -3.62 7.56 11.07
N VAL A 172 -2.71 7.31 10.15
CA VAL A 172 -2.93 7.50 8.71
C VAL A 172 -3.39 6.17 8.13
N VAL A 173 -4.60 6.12 7.58
CA VAL A 173 -5.18 4.89 7.04
C VAL A 173 -5.54 5.04 5.57
N LEU A 174 -5.49 3.94 4.82
CA LEU A 174 -5.84 3.90 3.41
C LEU A 174 -7.09 3.04 3.22
N SER A 175 -8.15 3.65 2.72
CA SER A 175 -9.38 2.99 2.32
C SER A 175 -9.68 3.21 0.85
N GLY A 176 -10.49 2.36 0.25
CA GLY A 176 -10.89 2.55 -1.13
C GLY A 176 -12.05 1.64 -1.51
N VAL A 177 -12.86 2.07 -2.47
CA VAL A 177 -14.06 1.34 -2.94
C VAL A 177 -13.85 0.90 -4.38
N SER A 178 -14.24 -0.34 -4.73
CA SER A 178 -14.15 -0.88 -6.09
C SER A 178 -12.70 -0.87 -6.61
N ASP A 179 -12.41 -0.20 -7.72
CA ASP A 179 -11.02 0.01 -8.20
C ASP A 179 -10.14 0.62 -7.10
N GLY A 180 -10.69 1.52 -6.27
CA GLY A 180 -9.98 2.04 -5.10
C GLY A 180 -9.66 0.95 -4.08
N GLY A 181 -10.57 0.01 -3.84
CA GLY A 181 -10.32 -1.15 -2.98
C GLY A 181 -9.21 -2.06 -3.53
N THR A 182 -9.18 -2.28 -4.85
CA THR A 182 -8.08 -2.97 -5.54
C THR A 182 -6.75 -2.21 -5.37
N GLY A 183 -6.79 -0.87 -5.50
CA GLY A 183 -5.63 0.00 -5.28
C GLY A 183 -5.11 -0.04 -3.84
N VAL A 184 -5.98 -0.25 -2.85
CA VAL A 184 -5.58 -0.46 -1.45
C VAL A 184 -4.71 -1.72 -1.30
N TYR A 185 -5.08 -2.84 -1.94
CA TYR A 185 -4.23 -4.04 -1.94
C TYR A 185 -2.87 -3.77 -2.59
N TYR A 186 -2.86 -3.06 -3.72
CA TYR A 186 -1.62 -2.69 -4.40
C TYR A 186 -0.72 -1.84 -3.50
N ALA A 187 -1.26 -0.78 -2.91
CA ALA A 187 -0.50 0.09 -2.01
C ALA A 187 0.02 -0.67 -0.77
N ALA A 188 -0.77 -1.62 -0.22
CA ALA A 188 -0.36 -2.44 0.91
C ALA A 188 0.86 -3.34 0.59
N MET A 189 1.01 -3.75 -0.67
CA MET A 189 2.17 -4.51 -1.14
C MET A 189 3.39 -3.62 -1.44
N ARG A 190 3.20 -2.30 -1.67
CA ARG A 190 4.23 -1.38 -2.14
C ARG A 190 4.68 -0.33 -1.12
N ASP A 191 3.79 0.11 -0.25
CA ASP A 191 4.08 1.08 0.80
C ASP A 191 3.46 0.65 2.14
N THR A 192 4.16 -0.18 2.88
CA THR A 192 3.74 -0.59 4.22
C THR A 192 4.12 0.42 5.29
N THR A 193 4.98 1.40 5.01
CA THR A 193 5.54 2.31 6.01
C THR A 193 4.57 3.41 6.40
N THR A 194 3.89 3.99 5.42
CA THR A 194 3.10 5.21 5.57
C THR A 194 1.81 4.98 6.36
N PHE A 195 1.15 3.84 6.14
CA PHE A 195 -0.20 3.60 6.63
C PHE A 195 -0.24 2.72 7.88
N ALA A 196 -1.21 2.98 8.76
CA ALA A 196 -1.50 2.17 9.94
C ALA A 196 -2.21 0.87 9.57
N SER A 197 -3.20 0.97 8.68
CA SER A 197 -4.03 -0.13 8.20
C SER A 197 -4.54 0.12 6.79
N PHE A 198 -4.99 -0.94 6.14
CA PHE A 198 -5.48 -0.95 4.77
C PHE A 198 -6.90 -1.53 4.72
N LEU A 199 -7.83 -0.79 4.10
CA LEU A 199 -9.26 -1.07 4.16
C LEU A 199 -9.86 -1.18 2.75
N PRO A 200 -9.65 -2.31 2.04
CA PRO A 200 -10.24 -2.56 0.72
C PRO A 200 -11.72 -2.88 0.83
N LEU A 201 -12.56 -2.09 0.16
CA LEU A 201 -14.02 -2.18 0.16
C LEU A 201 -14.50 -2.48 -1.27
N ASN A 202 -15.26 -3.56 -1.45
CA ASN A 202 -15.70 -4.03 -2.76
C ASN A 202 -14.58 -4.11 -3.81
N GLY A 203 -13.34 -4.36 -3.35
CA GLY A 203 -12.16 -4.57 -4.19
C GLY A 203 -11.84 -6.05 -4.34
N PHE A 204 -11.03 -6.39 -5.34
CA PHE A 204 -10.59 -7.76 -5.53
C PHE A 204 -9.10 -7.82 -5.88
N ILE A 205 -8.33 -8.48 -5.03
CA ILE A 205 -6.87 -8.51 -5.14
C ILE A 205 -6.38 -9.12 -6.47
N ARG A 206 -7.12 -10.07 -7.04
CA ARG A 206 -6.75 -10.75 -8.30
C ARG A 206 -6.89 -9.89 -9.55
N VAL A 207 -7.58 -8.76 -9.48
CA VAL A 207 -7.60 -7.78 -10.58
C VAL A 207 -6.18 -7.30 -10.92
N LEU A 208 -5.29 -7.30 -9.95
CA LEU A 208 -3.90 -6.86 -10.12
C LEU A 208 -3.07 -7.78 -11.03
N GLU A 209 -3.48 -9.05 -11.22
CA GLU A 209 -2.80 -9.98 -12.15
C GLU A 209 -3.14 -9.72 -13.61
N ASN A 210 -4.15 -8.89 -13.87
CA ASN A 210 -4.62 -8.64 -15.22
C ASN A 210 -3.59 -7.82 -16.00
N GLU A 211 -3.14 -8.32 -17.15
CA GLU A 211 -2.23 -7.61 -18.06
C GLU A 211 -2.76 -6.22 -18.46
N THR A 212 -4.10 -6.06 -18.52
CA THR A 212 -4.72 -4.77 -18.83
C THR A 212 -4.75 -3.82 -17.65
N SER A 213 -4.40 -4.26 -16.43
CA SER A 213 -4.31 -3.40 -15.27
C SER A 213 -3.02 -2.58 -15.26
N GLU A 214 -2.03 -2.98 -16.07
CA GLU A 214 -0.70 -2.35 -16.11
C GLU A 214 -0.07 -2.24 -14.71
N ALA A 215 -0.37 -3.22 -13.83
CA ALA A 215 0.19 -3.27 -12.49
C ALA A 215 1.64 -3.74 -12.55
N ASP A 216 2.54 -2.99 -13.14
CA ASP A 216 4.02 -3.09 -13.26
C ASP A 216 4.67 -4.48 -13.13
N GLY A 217 3.91 -5.54 -12.88
CA GLY A 217 4.41 -6.89 -12.56
C GLY A 217 5.11 -7.01 -11.20
N ASP A 218 5.08 -5.98 -10.39
CA ASP A 218 5.77 -5.90 -9.09
C ASP A 218 4.77 -6.10 -7.94
N LEU A 219 4.19 -7.30 -7.85
CA LEU A 219 3.25 -7.68 -6.82
C LEU A 219 3.92 -8.55 -5.78
N PHE A 220 4.02 -8.05 -4.55
CA PHE A 220 4.73 -8.70 -3.45
C PHE A 220 3.78 -9.03 -2.29
N PRO A 221 2.92 -10.08 -2.40
CA PRO A 221 1.89 -10.37 -1.40
C PRO A 221 2.46 -10.67 -0.02
N ASN A 222 3.72 -11.09 0.10
CA ASN A 222 4.37 -11.27 1.40
C ASN A 222 4.42 -9.98 2.23
N ASN A 223 4.40 -8.81 1.59
CA ASN A 223 4.39 -7.53 2.27
C ASN A 223 3.08 -7.26 3.02
N LEU A 224 1.99 -7.97 2.69
CA LEU A 224 0.72 -7.91 3.43
C LEU A 224 0.84 -8.41 4.88
N LEU A 225 1.88 -9.17 5.22
CA LEU A 225 2.15 -9.61 6.59
C LEU A 225 2.48 -8.47 7.57
N ASN A 226 2.77 -7.28 7.05
CA ASN A 226 3.23 -6.15 7.86
C ASN A 226 2.08 -5.32 8.46
N LYS A 227 0.87 -5.39 7.90
CA LYS A 227 -0.21 -4.46 8.23
C LYS A 227 -1.57 -5.14 8.29
N PRO A 228 -2.43 -4.71 9.22
CA PRO A 228 -3.78 -5.21 9.31
C PRO A 228 -4.66 -4.72 8.15
N LEU A 229 -5.55 -5.61 7.68
CA LEU A 229 -6.52 -5.32 6.64
C LEU A 229 -7.96 -5.42 7.19
N PHE A 230 -8.85 -4.53 6.73
CA PHE A 230 -10.28 -4.62 6.95
C PHE A 230 -10.99 -4.70 5.59
N ILE A 231 -11.55 -5.86 5.28
CA ILE A 231 -12.08 -6.21 3.95
C ILE A 231 -13.60 -6.29 4.03
N VAL A 232 -14.28 -5.66 3.07
CA VAL A 232 -15.74 -5.76 2.90
C VAL A 232 -16.06 -6.04 1.43
N ASN A 233 -16.88 -7.06 1.17
CA ASN A 233 -17.40 -7.35 -0.16
C ASN A 233 -18.87 -7.74 -0.12
N GLY A 234 -19.61 -7.39 -1.18
CA GLY A 234 -21.01 -7.73 -1.35
C GLY A 234 -21.20 -9.18 -1.83
N GLY A 235 -22.15 -9.92 -1.24
CA GLY A 235 -22.49 -11.28 -1.67
C GLY A 235 -23.17 -11.34 -3.04
N ARG A 236 -23.93 -10.28 -3.37
CA ARG A 236 -24.61 -10.12 -4.67
C ARG A 236 -23.89 -9.16 -5.61
N ASP A 237 -22.62 -8.85 -5.30
CA ASP A 237 -21.77 -8.01 -6.16
C ASP A 237 -21.59 -8.70 -7.52
N PRO A 238 -22.05 -8.10 -8.65
CA PRO A 238 -21.90 -8.72 -9.97
C PRO A 238 -20.46 -8.74 -10.47
N MET A 239 -19.56 -7.96 -9.86
CA MET A 239 -18.15 -7.86 -10.26
C MET A 239 -17.26 -8.75 -9.39
N TYR A 240 -17.41 -8.63 -8.07
CA TYR A 240 -16.55 -9.31 -7.08
C TYR A 240 -17.40 -9.91 -5.95
N PRO A 241 -18.29 -10.88 -6.27
CA PRO A 241 -19.12 -11.52 -5.24
C PRO A 241 -18.25 -12.23 -4.21
N THR A 242 -18.75 -12.34 -2.98
CA THR A 242 -18.01 -13.03 -1.91
C THR A 242 -17.55 -14.42 -2.31
N SER A 243 -18.32 -15.14 -3.13
CA SER A 243 -17.95 -16.48 -3.62
C SER A 243 -16.63 -16.55 -4.40
N VAL A 244 -16.18 -15.44 -5.01
CA VAL A 244 -14.87 -15.37 -5.67
C VAL A 244 -13.81 -14.74 -4.80
N VAL A 245 -14.20 -13.95 -3.79
CA VAL A 245 -13.28 -13.26 -2.87
C VAL A 245 -12.89 -14.17 -1.70
N ASP A 246 -13.83 -14.93 -1.16
CA ASP A 246 -13.67 -15.78 0.04
C ASP A 246 -12.43 -16.68 -0.01
N PRO A 247 -12.13 -17.43 -1.10
CA PRO A 247 -10.98 -18.30 -1.16
C PRO A 247 -9.64 -17.57 -0.96
N TYR A 248 -9.54 -16.32 -1.45
CA TYR A 248 -8.33 -15.50 -1.28
C TYR A 248 -8.22 -14.92 0.11
N VAL A 249 -9.34 -14.50 0.69
CA VAL A 249 -9.38 -14.04 2.09
C VAL A 249 -8.99 -15.17 3.03
N ASP A 250 -9.50 -16.39 2.82
CA ASP A 250 -9.16 -17.56 3.62
C ASP A 250 -7.69 -17.95 3.44
N HIS A 251 -7.16 -17.83 2.22
CA HIS A 251 -5.75 -18.04 1.97
C HIS A 251 -4.89 -17.00 2.73
N LEU A 252 -5.20 -15.69 2.63
CA LEU A 252 -4.49 -14.64 3.34
C LEU A 252 -4.48 -14.88 4.85
N LYS A 253 -5.62 -15.25 5.45
CA LYS A 253 -5.71 -15.64 6.87
C LYS A 253 -4.81 -16.82 7.19
N SER A 254 -4.88 -17.88 6.40
CA SER A 254 -4.09 -19.10 6.58
C SER A 254 -2.59 -18.84 6.45
N ALA A 255 -2.19 -17.89 5.62
CA ALA A 255 -0.83 -17.43 5.46
C ALA A 255 -0.35 -16.52 6.60
N GLY A 256 -1.25 -16.10 7.50
CA GLY A 256 -0.92 -15.31 8.68
C GLY A 256 -1.02 -13.80 8.49
N VAL A 257 -1.71 -13.34 7.43
CA VAL A 257 -2.06 -11.92 7.28
C VAL A 257 -3.09 -11.55 8.35
N ASP A 258 -2.81 -10.49 9.09
CA ASP A 258 -3.75 -9.94 10.08
C ASP A 258 -4.90 -9.25 9.33
N LEU A 259 -6.10 -9.82 9.40
CA LEU A 259 -7.25 -9.25 8.70
C LEU A 259 -8.59 -9.54 9.37
N VAL A 260 -9.49 -8.58 9.21
CA VAL A 260 -10.93 -8.71 9.50
C VAL A 260 -11.68 -8.71 8.18
N TYR A 261 -12.53 -9.70 7.96
CA TYR A 261 -13.39 -9.78 6.79
C TYR A 261 -14.87 -9.67 7.20
N ARG A 262 -15.59 -8.79 6.50
CA ARG A 262 -17.01 -8.49 6.74
C ARG A 262 -17.81 -8.66 5.45
N PRO A 263 -18.11 -9.90 5.04
CA PRO A 263 -18.98 -10.15 3.88
C PRO A 263 -20.38 -9.56 4.16
N GLN A 264 -20.97 -8.98 3.12
CA GLN A 264 -22.33 -8.41 3.13
C GLN A 264 -23.21 -9.22 2.19
N PRO A 265 -23.90 -10.29 2.66
CA PRO A 265 -24.52 -11.29 1.78
C PRO A 265 -25.53 -10.73 0.78
N GLU A 266 -26.27 -9.69 1.20
CA GLU A 266 -27.35 -9.10 0.39
C GLU A 266 -26.91 -7.89 -0.44
N ALA A 267 -25.70 -7.37 -0.20
CA ALA A 267 -25.21 -6.18 -0.88
C ALA A 267 -24.72 -6.48 -2.30
N ALA A 268 -24.97 -5.55 -3.20
CA ALA A 268 -24.45 -5.51 -4.56
C ALA A 268 -23.06 -4.80 -4.59
N HIS A 269 -22.69 -4.23 -5.75
CA HIS A 269 -21.45 -3.45 -5.91
C HIS A 269 -21.66 -1.99 -5.48
N ASP A 270 -22.09 -1.78 -4.25
CA ASP A 270 -22.40 -0.48 -3.67
C ASP A 270 -21.95 -0.40 -2.20
N THR A 271 -22.17 0.73 -1.57
CA THR A 271 -21.80 0.98 -0.17
C THR A 271 -23.04 1.17 0.73
N SER A 272 -24.19 0.65 0.34
CA SER A 272 -25.44 0.72 1.12
C SER A 272 -25.33 0.12 2.52
N TRP A 273 -24.40 -0.83 2.69
CA TRP A 273 -24.06 -1.47 3.95
C TRP A 273 -23.25 -0.56 4.91
N TRP A 274 -22.83 0.64 4.47
CA TRP A 274 -21.96 1.49 5.29
C TRP A 274 -22.50 1.81 6.68
N PRO A 275 -23.81 2.11 6.89
CA PRO A 275 -24.34 2.38 8.22
C PRO A 275 -24.10 1.26 9.23
N GLU A 276 -24.09 0.00 8.78
CA GLU A 276 -23.86 -1.18 9.64
C GLU A 276 -22.37 -1.44 9.88
N ILE A 277 -21.53 -1.11 8.90
CA ILE A 277 -20.09 -1.38 8.93
C ILE A 277 -19.29 -0.23 9.54
N LYS A 278 -19.82 0.99 9.55
CA LYS A 278 -19.13 2.18 10.03
C LYS A 278 -18.50 1.99 11.42
N ASP A 279 -19.26 1.54 12.40
CA ASP A 279 -18.75 1.41 13.76
C ASP A 279 -17.72 0.29 13.94
N PRO A 280 -17.89 -0.92 13.39
CA PRO A 280 -16.82 -1.92 13.33
C PRO A 280 -15.57 -1.43 12.62
N PHE A 281 -15.73 -0.69 11.53
CA PHE A 281 -14.63 -0.11 10.76
C PHE A 281 -13.85 0.92 11.59
N GLU A 282 -14.53 1.87 12.23
CA GLU A 282 -13.87 2.89 13.06
C GLU A 282 -13.20 2.28 14.30
N ARG A 283 -13.80 1.25 14.91
CA ARG A 283 -13.14 0.51 15.99
C ARG A 283 -11.86 -0.18 15.51
N PHE A 284 -11.93 -0.86 14.36
CA PHE A 284 -10.75 -1.48 13.78
C PHE A 284 -9.61 -0.47 13.57
N VAL A 285 -9.91 0.70 13.01
CA VAL A 285 -8.93 1.78 12.82
C VAL A 285 -8.36 2.28 14.14
N ALA A 286 -9.22 2.42 15.17
CA ALA A 286 -8.80 2.86 16.49
C ALA A 286 -7.87 1.84 17.18
N ASP A 287 -8.15 0.55 17.02
CA ASP A 287 -7.44 -0.55 17.66
C ASP A 287 -6.10 -0.90 16.96
N HIS A 288 -5.91 -0.43 15.72
CA HIS A 288 -4.73 -0.73 14.91
C HIS A 288 -3.91 0.52 14.55
N PRO A 289 -3.39 1.28 15.54
CA PRO A 289 -2.44 2.36 15.24
C PRO A 289 -1.18 1.78 14.62
N ARG A 290 -0.54 2.54 13.75
CA ARG A 290 0.73 2.14 13.14
C ARG A 290 1.80 1.91 14.22
N ARG A 291 2.52 0.81 14.07
CA ARG A 291 3.78 0.58 14.78
C ARG A 291 4.90 1.09 13.87
N PRO A 292 5.49 2.26 14.14
CA PRO A 292 6.48 2.87 13.24
C PRO A 292 7.77 2.06 13.18
N LEU A 293 8.13 1.38 14.26
CA LEU A 293 9.35 0.59 14.43
C LEU A 293 8.98 -0.85 14.85
N PRO A 294 8.39 -1.67 13.94
CA PRO A 294 7.95 -3.01 14.29
C PRO A 294 9.14 -3.93 14.55
N ASP A 295 9.03 -4.83 15.54
CA ASP A 295 10.06 -5.83 15.85
C ASP A 295 10.10 -6.98 14.84
N ARG A 296 9.01 -7.19 14.11
CA ARG A 296 8.92 -8.15 13.02
C ARG A 296 8.58 -7.43 11.74
N LEU A 297 9.33 -7.69 10.68
CA LEU A 297 9.14 -7.05 9.39
C LEU A 297 9.48 -8.02 8.26
N THR A 298 8.61 -8.10 7.29
CA THR A 298 8.84 -8.78 6.00
C THR A 298 8.91 -7.71 4.91
N TRP A 299 9.95 -7.74 4.10
CA TRP A 299 10.02 -6.84 2.96
C TRP A 299 10.53 -7.57 1.71
N GLU A 300 9.72 -7.53 0.67
CA GLU A 300 10.06 -8.05 -0.65
C GLU A 300 9.95 -6.93 -1.68
N SER A 301 10.93 -6.84 -2.58
CA SER A 301 10.94 -5.84 -3.66
C SER A 301 11.83 -6.30 -4.81
N GLY A 302 11.67 -5.66 -5.97
CA GLY A 302 12.42 -5.94 -7.18
C GLY A 302 12.67 -4.69 -8.04
N PRO A 303 13.44 -4.81 -9.14
CA PRO A 303 13.64 -3.72 -10.09
C PRO A 303 12.30 -3.24 -10.69
N PRO A 304 12.14 -1.95 -11.02
CA PRO A 304 13.14 -0.88 -10.89
C PRO A 304 13.19 -0.22 -9.50
N ASN A 305 12.49 -0.76 -8.49
CA ASN A 305 12.28 -0.12 -7.20
C ASN A 305 13.40 -0.36 -6.18
N ILE A 306 14.58 -0.75 -6.59
CA ILE A 306 15.75 -0.92 -5.72
C ILE A 306 16.66 0.31 -5.85
N PRO A 307 17.11 0.95 -4.73
CA PRO A 307 16.87 0.58 -3.33
C PRO A 307 15.42 0.79 -2.89
N SER A 308 14.90 -0.14 -2.09
CA SER A 308 13.51 -0.16 -1.66
C SER A 308 13.39 -0.30 -0.14
N ARG A 309 12.55 0.53 0.49
CA ARG A 309 12.45 0.65 1.95
C ARG A 309 11.09 0.26 2.50
N ALA A 310 11.12 -0.47 3.61
CA ALA A 310 10.00 -0.60 4.52
C ALA A 310 10.45 -0.31 5.95
N HIS A 311 9.79 0.64 6.63
CA HIS A 311 10.10 1.04 8.00
C HIS A 311 11.60 1.32 8.22
N TRP A 312 12.29 0.43 8.91
CA TRP A 312 13.70 0.56 9.28
C TRP A 312 14.63 -0.38 8.49
N VAL A 313 14.16 -0.99 7.39
CA VAL A 313 14.99 -1.80 6.47
C VAL A 313 14.94 -1.25 5.05
N ILE A 314 16.08 -1.28 4.36
CA ILE A 314 16.23 -0.94 2.94
C ILE A 314 16.88 -2.14 2.26
N ILE A 315 16.26 -2.71 1.22
CA ILE A 315 16.95 -3.61 0.30
C ILE A 315 17.75 -2.75 -0.65
N ASP A 316 19.08 -2.82 -0.56
CA ASP A 316 19.99 -1.98 -1.36
C ASP A 316 20.33 -2.62 -2.70
N ARG A 317 20.49 -3.96 -2.71
CA ARG A 317 20.92 -4.69 -3.89
C ARG A 317 20.46 -6.14 -3.85
N LEU A 318 20.02 -6.64 -5.01
CA LEU A 318 19.68 -8.05 -5.19
C LEU A 318 20.92 -8.88 -5.55
N SER A 319 20.91 -10.16 -5.19
CA SER A 319 21.89 -11.12 -5.69
C SER A 319 21.42 -11.58 -7.06
N LEU A 320 22.02 -11.01 -8.09
CA LEU A 320 21.82 -11.45 -9.48
C LEU A 320 22.46 -12.83 -9.65
N ARG A 321 21.74 -13.88 -9.37
CA ARG A 321 22.07 -15.20 -9.92
C ARG A 321 21.54 -15.17 -11.35
N GLY A 322 22.45 -15.30 -12.32
CA GLY A 322 22.08 -15.40 -13.74
C GLY A 322 21.19 -16.63 -13.97
N ARG A 323 19.92 -16.48 -13.71
CA ARG A 323 18.89 -17.46 -14.02
C ARG A 323 18.33 -17.09 -15.37
N ALA A 324 18.56 -17.95 -16.36
CA ALA A 324 17.86 -17.82 -17.63
C ALA A 324 16.34 -17.84 -17.38
N PRO A 325 15.55 -16.93 -18.02
CA PRO A 325 14.09 -16.97 -17.92
C PRO A 325 13.60 -18.33 -18.42
N GLY A 326 12.88 -19.06 -17.59
CA GLY A 326 12.15 -20.26 -18.04
C GLY A 326 12.63 -21.61 -17.53
N VAL A 327 13.57 -21.72 -16.60
CA VAL A 327 13.89 -23.00 -15.97
C VAL A 327 13.06 -23.16 -14.70
N ASN A 328 11.93 -23.84 -14.82
CA ASN A 328 11.23 -24.42 -13.67
C ASN A 328 12.19 -25.43 -13.02
N GLU A 329 12.59 -25.20 -11.77
CA GLU A 329 13.22 -26.24 -10.97
C GLU A 329 12.24 -27.39 -10.86
N ALA A 330 12.52 -28.48 -11.59
CA ALA A 330 11.89 -29.75 -11.35
C ALA A 330 12.12 -30.10 -9.88
N ARG A 331 11.06 -30.09 -9.11
CA ARG A 331 11.01 -30.44 -7.70
C ARG A 331 11.61 -31.85 -7.55
N ALA A 332 12.71 -31.97 -6.81
CA ALA A 332 13.18 -33.28 -6.39
C ALA A 332 12.05 -33.94 -5.57
N PRO A 333 11.59 -35.14 -5.90
CA PRO A 333 10.53 -35.80 -5.16
C PRO A 333 11.06 -36.22 -3.80
N GLY A 334 10.40 -35.78 -2.73
CA GLY A 334 10.44 -36.48 -1.45
C GLY A 334 11.18 -35.80 -0.30
N VAL A 335 11.07 -34.50 -0.09
CA VAL A 335 11.35 -33.93 1.24
C VAL A 335 10.03 -33.34 1.77
N ASN A 336 9.37 -34.10 2.65
CA ASN A 336 8.40 -33.55 3.58
C ASN A 336 9.18 -32.60 4.50
N GLU A 337 9.23 -31.31 4.15
CA GLU A 337 9.66 -30.27 5.07
C GLU A 337 8.61 -30.17 6.17
N ALA A 338 8.80 -30.97 7.23
CA ALA A 338 8.22 -30.70 8.52
C ALA A 338 8.54 -29.23 8.83
N ARG A 339 7.51 -28.44 9.07
CA ARG A 339 7.56 -27.01 9.37
C ARG A 339 8.62 -26.76 10.44
N ALA A 340 9.81 -26.33 10.03
CA ALA A 340 10.87 -25.99 10.96
C ALA A 340 10.38 -24.84 11.84
N PRO A 341 10.63 -24.85 13.16
CA PRO A 341 10.23 -23.77 14.04
C PRO A 341 10.83 -22.46 13.52
N GLY A 342 9.96 -21.50 13.14
CA GLY A 342 10.36 -20.19 12.63
C GLY A 342 10.35 -20.03 11.10
N ALA A 343 9.82 -20.98 10.31
CA ALA A 343 9.56 -20.75 8.89
C ALA A 343 8.54 -19.62 8.74
N MET A 344 8.91 -18.53 8.05
CA MET A 344 7.97 -17.46 7.74
C MET A 344 7.00 -17.93 6.65
N ASN A 345 5.73 -17.58 6.81
CA ASN A 345 4.68 -17.92 5.86
C ASN A 345 4.96 -17.25 4.51
N ASP A 346 4.76 -17.98 3.43
CA ASP A 346 4.79 -17.44 2.08
C ASP A 346 3.36 -17.17 1.61
N VAL A 347 2.95 -15.91 1.65
CA VAL A 347 1.61 -15.46 1.25
C VAL A 347 1.40 -15.66 -0.26
N ASN A 348 2.46 -15.64 -1.05
CA ASN A 348 2.32 -15.88 -2.48
C ASN A 348 2.05 -17.35 -2.82
N ARG A 349 2.38 -18.29 -1.93
CA ARG A 349 2.17 -19.72 -2.14
C ARG A 349 0.81 -20.17 -1.65
N MET A 350 -0.09 -20.48 -2.56
CA MET A 350 -1.41 -21.01 -2.24
C MET A 350 -1.35 -22.52 -1.93
N SER A 351 -1.96 -22.95 -0.84
CA SER A 351 -1.99 -24.37 -0.44
C SER A 351 -3.05 -25.17 -1.19
N SER A 352 -4.02 -24.49 -1.79
CA SER A 352 -5.06 -25.09 -2.62
C SER A 352 -5.41 -24.11 -3.73
N THR A 353 -5.64 -24.62 -4.94
CA THR A 353 -6.20 -23.81 -6.02
C THR A 353 -7.62 -23.43 -5.62
N PRO A 354 -7.98 -22.13 -5.55
CA PRO A 354 -9.35 -21.74 -5.31
C PRO A 354 -10.27 -22.39 -6.36
N PRO A 355 -11.49 -22.82 -5.98
CA PRO A 355 -12.42 -23.35 -6.94
C PRO A 355 -12.63 -22.34 -8.07
N THR A 356 -12.60 -22.83 -9.31
CA THR A 356 -12.84 -22.01 -10.49
C THR A 356 -14.26 -21.46 -10.40
N PRO A 357 -14.49 -20.12 -10.19
CA PRO A 357 -15.85 -19.61 -10.26
C PRO A 357 -16.37 -19.90 -11.66
N ASP A 358 -17.55 -20.43 -11.73
CA ASP A 358 -18.24 -20.66 -12.98
C ASP A 358 -18.96 -19.37 -13.36
N PHE A 359 -18.76 -18.85 -14.57
CA PHE A 359 -19.53 -17.70 -15.07
C PHE A 359 -21.05 -17.94 -15.01
N GLY A 360 -21.44 -19.20 -14.77
CA GLY A 360 -22.83 -19.56 -14.72
C GLY A 360 -23.47 -19.68 -16.09
N ILE A 361 -22.66 -19.77 -17.14
CA ILE A 361 -23.13 -19.98 -18.50
C ILE A 361 -22.89 -21.44 -18.90
N ARG A 362 -23.92 -22.07 -19.49
CA ARG A 362 -23.81 -23.34 -20.19
C ARG A 362 -24.31 -23.12 -21.60
N GLY A 363 -23.54 -23.54 -22.58
CA GLY A 363 -23.86 -23.29 -23.98
C GLY A 363 -23.30 -24.36 -24.92
N SER A 364 -23.64 -24.23 -26.16
CA SER A 364 -23.08 -24.99 -27.28
C SER A 364 -22.83 -24.01 -28.41
N GLY A 365 -21.63 -24.00 -28.94
CA GLY A 365 -21.17 -22.92 -29.82
C GLY A 365 -21.30 -21.57 -29.13
N MET A 366 -21.84 -20.57 -29.79
CA MET A 366 -22.06 -19.22 -29.23
C MET A 366 -23.45 -19.04 -28.61
N ARG A 367 -24.28 -20.06 -28.53
CA ARG A 367 -25.61 -19.98 -27.91
C ARG A 367 -25.57 -20.34 -26.44
N ILE A 368 -26.15 -19.48 -25.61
CA ILE A 368 -26.34 -19.72 -24.17
C ILE A 368 -27.58 -20.61 -24.00
N ASN A 369 -27.38 -21.85 -23.59
CA ASN A 369 -28.46 -22.81 -23.39
C ASN A 369 -29.04 -22.71 -21.97
N ARG A 370 -28.24 -22.33 -21.01
CA ARG A 370 -28.63 -22.17 -19.60
C ARG A 370 -27.80 -21.11 -18.92
N VAL A 371 -28.45 -20.28 -18.11
CA VAL A 371 -27.83 -19.39 -17.13
C VAL A 371 -28.14 -19.93 -15.75
N VAL A 372 -27.11 -20.07 -14.92
CA VAL A 372 -27.24 -20.54 -13.54
C VAL A 372 -27.77 -19.39 -12.70
N LYS A 373 -28.89 -19.59 -12.01
CA LYS A 373 -29.52 -18.58 -11.16
C LYS A 373 -28.55 -18.15 -10.04
N GLY A 374 -28.43 -16.85 -9.84
CA GLY A 374 -27.50 -16.25 -8.86
C GLY A 374 -26.05 -16.21 -9.31
N SER A 375 -25.73 -16.62 -10.54
CA SER A 375 -24.38 -16.48 -11.12
C SER A 375 -24.12 -15.06 -11.64
N ASN A 376 -22.86 -14.75 -11.94
CA ASN A 376 -22.50 -13.48 -12.58
C ASN A 376 -23.30 -13.26 -13.88
N ALA A 377 -23.46 -14.28 -14.70
CA ALA A 377 -24.24 -14.21 -15.93
C ALA A 377 -25.72 -13.86 -15.68
N ASP A 378 -26.31 -14.39 -14.62
CA ASP A 378 -27.70 -14.08 -14.24
C ASP A 378 -27.83 -12.62 -13.76
N HIS A 379 -26.93 -12.17 -12.91
CA HIS A 379 -26.92 -10.80 -12.40
C HIS A 379 -26.77 -9.73 -13.49
N ILE A 380 -26.01 -10.02 -14.53
CA ILE A 380 -25.84 -9.12 -15.68
C ILE A 380 -26.97 -9.22 -16.70
N GLY A 381 -27.95 -10.08 -16.44
CA GLY A 381 -29.14 -10.21 -17.26
C GLY A 381 -28.99 -11.07 -18.52
N LEU A 382 -27.96 -11.93 -18.60
CA LEU A 382 -27.88 -12.98 -19.62
C LEU A 382 -29.04 -13.97 -19.43
N ARG A 383 -29.53 -14.53 -20.52
CA ARG A 383 -30.66 -15.50 -20.53
C ARG A 383 -30.37 -16.69 -21.42
N SER A 384 -31.02 -17.79 -21.12
CA SER A 384 -31.09 -18.90 -22.05
C SER A 384 -31.68 -18.44 -23.38
N GLY A 385 -31.08 -18.86 -24.49
CA GLY A 385 -31.44 -18.44 -25.84
C GLY A 385 -30.61 -17.27 -26.40
N ASP A 386 -29.88 -16.51 -25.55
CA ASP A 386 -28.97 -15.48 -26.04
C ASP A 386 -27.85 -16.09 -26.88
N VAL A 387 -27.45 -15.38 -27.94
CA VAL A 387 -26.34 -15.77 -28.81
C VAL A 387 -25.24 -14.71 -28.71
N VAL A 388 -24.04 -15.11 -28.38
CA VAL A 388 -22.88 -14.22 -28.31
C VAL A 388 -22.42 -13.89 -29.72
N LEU A 389 -22.38 -12.59 -30.04
CA LEU A 389 -21.95 -12.06 -31.34
C LEU A 389 -20.49 -11.63 -31.32
N THR A 390 -20.10 -10.97 -30.22
CA THR A 390 -18.70 -10.49 -30.04
C THR A 390 -18.21 -10.76 -28.62
N ILE A 391 -16.91 -10.97 -28.52
CA ILE A 391 -16.18 -11.03 -27.26
C ILE A 391 -15.09 -9.95 -27.32
N ASN A 392 -15.10 -8.99 -26.37
CA ASN A 392 -14.19 -7.84 -26.37
C ASN A 392 -14.18 -7.08 -27.72
N ASN A 393 -15.35 -6.85 -28.29
CA ASN A 393 -15.56 -6.21 -29.60
C ASN A 393 -14.99 -6.99 -30.79
N GLN A 394 -14.49 -8.20 -30.61
CA GLN A 394 -14.10 -9.08 -31.72
C GLN A 394 -15.24 -10.01 -32.05
N PRO A 395 -15.59 -10.15 -33.34
CA PRO A 395 -16.60 -11.09 -33.77
C PRO A 395 -16.27 -12.53 -33.32
N ALA A 396 -17.26 -13.25 -32.83
CA ALA A 396 -17.09 -14.66 -32.55
C ALA A 396 -16.75 -15.42 -33.84
N SER A 397 -15.64 -16.16 -33.84
CA SER A 397 -15.22 -16.93 -35.00
C SER A 397 -16.23 -18.03 -35.33
N PRO A 398 -16.50 -18.32 -36.61
CA PRO A 398 -17.34 -19.47 -37.00
C PRO A 398 -16.77 -20.76 -36.37
N GLY A 399 -17.65 -21.53 -35.71
CA GLY A 399 -17.24 -22.78 -35.04
C GLY A 399 -16.61 -22.64 -33.67
N ALA A 400 -16.42 -21.41 -33.14
CA ALA A 400 -15.95 -21.20 -31.78
C ALA A 400 -16.98 -21.71 -30.75
N ASP A 401 -16.47 -22.22 -29.63
CA ASP A 401 -17.30 -22.66 -28.51
C ASP A 401 -17.09 -21.71 -27.32
N LEU A 402 -18.18 -21.11 -26.82
CA LEU A 402 -18.16 -20.13 -25.74
C LEU A 402 -17.58 -20.72 -24.45
N ALA A 403 -17.90 -21.99 -24.15
CA ALA A 403 -17.38 -22.61 -22.92
C ALA A 403 -15.86 -22.82 -22.98
N GLU A 404 -15.35 -23.10 -24.18
CA GLU A 404 -13.91 -23.24 -24.41
C GLU A 404 -13.18 -21.90 -24.32
N LEU A 405 -13.74 -20.87 -24.98
CA LEU A 405 -13.23 -19.50 -24.91
C LEU A 405 -13.22 -18.95 -23.47
N LEU A 406 -14.30 -19.18 -22.70
CA LEU A 406 -14.39 -18.75 -21.31
C LEU A 406 -13.44 -19.53 -20.40
N ARG A 407 -13.18 -20.82 -20.71
CA ARG A 407 -12.21 -21.63 -19.96
C ARG A 407 -10.78 -21.13 -20.10
N GLY A 408 -10.41 -20.65 -21.28
CA GLY A 408 -9.10 -20.07 -21.58
C GLY A 408 -9.00 -18.56 -21.28
N TYR A 409 -10.05 -17.93 -20.75
CA TYR A 409 -10.06 -16.48 -20.57
C TYR A 409 -9.22 -16.06 -19.37
N PRO A 410 -8.29 -15.09 -19.52
CA PRO A 410 -7.40 -14.68 -18.45
C PRO A 410 -8.14 -14.11 -17.23
N SER A 411 -7.71 -14.49 -16.04
CA SER A 411 -8.25 -14.00 -14.79
C SER A 411 -8.07 -12.48 -14.68
N GLY A 412 -9.11 -11.77 -14.18
CA GLY A 412 -9.08 -10.34 -13.97
C GLY A 412 -9.23 -9.47 -15.22
N ARG A 413 -9.31 -10.05 -16.43
CA ARG A 413 -9.61 -9.27 -17.65
C ARG A 413 -11.08 -8.86 -17.70
N PRO A 414 -11.40 -7.62 -18.08
CA PRO A 414 -12.76 -7.23 -18.41
C PRO A 414 -13.27 -8.09 -19.58
N LEU A 415 -14.42 -8.73 -19.42
CA LEU A 415 -15.09 -9.48 -20.48
C LEU A 415 -16.26 -8.67 -21.01
N LEU A 416 -16.16 -8.21 -22.24
CA LEU A 416 -17.26 -7.53 -22.92
C LEU A 416 -17.94 -8.53 -23.86
N LEU A 417 -19.19 -8.87 -23.60
CA LEU A 417 -20.01 -9.70 -24.48
C LEU A 417 -21.07 -8.85 -25.18
N THR A 418 -21.18 -8.93 -26.50
CA THR A 418 -22.36 -8.47 -27.22
C THR A 418 -23.21 -9.67 -27.55
N VAL A 419 -24.47 -9.66 -27.13
CA VAL A 419 -25.38 -10.75 -27.35
C VAL A 419 -26.61 -10.31 -28.16
N THR A 420 -27.21 -11.20 -28.91
CA THR A 420 -28.53 -11.01 -29.50
C THR A 420 -29.53 -11.89 -28.78
N ARG A 421 -30.77 -11.42 -28.67
CA ARG A 421 -31.88 -12.12 -28.00
C ARG A 421 -33.08 -12.20 -28.90
N GLY A 422 -33.47 -13.42 -29.22
CA GLY A 422 -34.64 -13.69 -30.06
C GLY A 422 -34.48 -13.17 -31.49
N THR A 423 -35.60 -12.73 -32.10
CA THR A 423 -35.64 -12.16 -33.46
C THR A 423 -35.37 -10.64 -33.48
N GLU A 424 -35.05 -10.02 -32.35
CA GLU A 424 -34.68 -8.61 -32.29
C GLU A 424 -33.29 -8.42 -32.90
N SER A 425 -33.24 -8.19 -34.19
CA SER A 425 -32.04 -7.76 -34.87
C SER A 425 -31.68 -6.35 -34.38
N GLY A 426 -30.57 -6.21 -33.68
CA GLY A 426 -29.91 -4.93 -33.43
C GLY A 426 -29.90 -4.37 -32.05
N ARG A 427 -30.46 -4.98 -31.01
CA ARG A 427 -30.16 -4.62 -29.62
C ARG A 427 -29.06 -5.52 -29.08
N GLY A 428 -27.82 -5.11 -29.32
CA GLY A 428 -26.72 -5.62 -28.55
C GLY A 428 -26.87 -5.16 -27.09
N ILE A 429 -26.98 -6.09 -26.14
CA ILE A 429 -26.76 -5.78 -24.73
C ILE A 429 -25.26 -5.71 -24.58
N SER A 430 -24.75 -4.51 -24.58
CA SER A 430 -23.34 -4.26 -24.27
C SER A 430 -23.16 -4.45 -22.77
N LEU A 431 -22.55 -5.54 -22.38
CA LEU A 431 -22.22 -5.84 -20.99
C LEU A 431 -20.84 -5.27 -20.72
N ALA A 432 -20.76 -3.97 -20.52
CA ALA A 432 -19.57 -3.31 -20.05
C ALA A 432 -19.43 -3.61 -18.54
N GLY A 433 -18.91 -4.77 -18.21
CA GLY A 433 -18.59 -5.15 -16.84
C GLY A 433 -17.13 -5.60 -16.76
N ARG A 434 -16.38 -5.09 -15.81
CA ARG A 434 -15.14 -5.74 -15.37
C ARG A 434 -15.60 -6.95 -14.56
N TYR A 435 -15.56 -8.12 -15.18
CA TYR A 435 -15.73 -9.35 -14.43
C TYR A 435 -14.37 -9.72 -13.85
N ALA A 436 -14.35 -10.04 -12.55
CA ALA A 436 -13.29 -10.88 -12.07
C ALA A 436 -13.51 -12.25 -12.71
N PRO A 437 -12.79 -12.61 -13.77
CA PRO A 437 -12.92 -13.94 -14.27
C PRO A 437 -12.39 -14.86 -13.20
N THR A 438 -13.03 -15.89 -13.11
CA THR A 438 -12.60 -17.19 -12.68
C THR A 438 -11.12 -17.35 -12.86
N VAL A 439 -10.45 -17.54 -11.77
CA VAL A 439 -9.10 -18.08 -11.79
C VAL A 439 -9.22 -19.48 -12.37
N LEU A 440 -8.84 -19.64 -13.63
CA LEU A 440 -8.47 -20.96 -14.08
C LEU A 440 -7.29 -21.38 -13.22
N PRO A 441 -7.24 -22.61 -12.70
CA PRO A 441 -6.06 -23.12 -12.05
C PRO A 441 -4.93 -23.00 -13.07
N GLY A 442 -4.12 -21.95 -12.93
CA GLY A 442 -2.82 -21.94 -13.56
C GLY A 442 -2.02 -23.07 -12.93
N GLU A 443 -1.09 -23.65 -13.63
CA GLU A 443 -0.17 -24.66 -13.11
C GLU A 443 0.72 -24.09 -11.95
N SER A 444 0.51 -22.84 -11.56
CA SER A 444 1.27 -22.13 -10.54
C SER A 444 0.52 -22.14 -9.21
N ASP A 445 1.16 -22.70 -8.18
CA ASP A 445 0.74 -22.58 -6.77
C ASP A 445 0.88 -21.14 -6.23
N ALA A 446 1.25 -20.16 -7.05
CA ALA A 446 1.47 -18.78 -6.64
C ALA A 446 0.21 -17.93 -6.82
N MET A 447 -0.09 -17.08 -5.83
CA MET A 447 -1.17 -16.09 -5.93
C MET A 447 -0.90 -15.12 -7.10
N PHE A 448 0.34 -14.66 -7.23
CA PHE A 448 0.83 -13.89 -8.36
C PHE A 448 2.08 -14.56 -8.90
N PRO A 449 2.06 -15.07 -10.15
CA PRO A 449 3.26 -15.59 -10.79
C PRO A 449 4.34 -14.50 -10.85
N PRO A 450 5.57 -14.77 -10.40
CA PRO A 450 6.63 -13.78 -10.43
C PRO A 450 6.96 -13.41 -11.87
N GLN A 451 6.78 -12.15 -12.22
CA GLN A 451 7.08 -11.63 -13.56
C GLN A 451 8.51 -11.07 -13.65
N ARG A 452 9.12 -10.74 -12.51
CA ARG A 452 10.47 -10.20 -12.38
C ARG A 452 11.19 -10.82 -11.19
N GLU A 453 12.50 -10.70 -11.19
CA GLU A 453 13.32 -11.07 -10.04
C GLU A 453 12.97 -10.18 -8.84
N SER A 454 12.89 -10.79 -7.67
CA SER A 454 12.66 -10.08 -6.40
C SER A 454 13.62 -10.59 -5.34
N GLY A 455 13.91 -9.76 -4.35
CA GLY A 455 14.60 -10.15 -3.14
C GLY A 455 13.74 -9.91 -1.92
N ARG A 456 13.89 -10.76 -0.92
CA ARG A 456 13.11 -10.70 0.31
C ARG A 456 14.01 -10.77 1.54
N VAL A 457 13.68 -9.94 2.54
CA VAL A 457 14.23 -10.02 3.89
C VAL A 457 13.10 -10.16 4.90
N ASP A 458 13.25 -11.10 5.82
CA ASP A 458 12.37 -11.32 6.95
C ASP A 458 13.18 -11.09 8.24
N LEU A 459 12.79 -10.08 9.02
CA LEU A 459 13.54 -9.65 10.18
C LEU A 459 12.75 -9.86 11.47
N ILE A 460 13.47 -10.29 12.51
CA ILE A 460 12.96 -10.32 13.89
C ILE A 460 14.02 -9.64 14.75
N ARG A 461 13.58 -8.60 15.49
CA ARG A 461 14.42 -7.90 16.46
C ARG A 461 14.08 -8.35 17.88
N THR A 462 15.09 -8.59 18.67
CA THR A 462 14.98 -8.84 20.11
C THR A 462 16.05 -8.06 20.84
N GLY A 463 15.67 -6.96 21.50
CA GLY A 463 16.63 -6.01 22.09
C GLY A 463 17.53 -5.41 21.00
N ASN A 464 18.85 -5.55 21.16
CA ASN A 464 19.85 -5.08 20.17
C ASN A 464 20.24 -6.15 19.15
N ARG A 465 19.56 -7.31 19.12
CA ARG A 465 19.81 -8.37 18.17
C ARG A 465 18.77 -8.34 17.05
N VAL A 466 19.22 -8.48 15.80
CA VAL A 466 18.39 -8.61 14.61
C VAL A 466 18.72 -9.93 13.92
N ASP A 467 17.76 -10.83 13.86
CA ASP A 467 17.86 -12.08 13.10
C ASP A 467 17.14 -11.89 11.76
N VAL A 468 17.86 -12.12 10.66
CA VAL A 468 17.40 -11.89 9.29
C VAL A 468 17.44 -13.19 8.51
N ARG A 469 16.34 -13.50 7.83
CA ARG A 469 16.32 -14.44 6.71
C ARG A 469 16.31 -13.64 5.43
N SER A 470 17.24 -13.95 4.54
CA SER A 470 17.43 -13.29 3.27
C SER A 470 17.30 -14.27 2.13
N ARG A 471 16.55 -13.89 1.09
CA ARG A 471 16.44 -14.61 -0.18
C ARG A 471 16.69 -13.64 -1.33
N ASP A 472 17.62 -13.94 -2.19
CA ASP A 472 17.97 -13.18 -3.40
C ASP A 472 18.31 -11.69 -3.13
N VAL A 473 18.83 -11.38 -1.93
CA VAL A 473 19.35 -10.06 -1.53
C VAL A 473 20.86 -10.15 -1.32
N ALA A 474 21.63 -9.27 -1.94
CA ALA A 474 23.07 -9.16 -1.77
C ALA A 474 23.48 -8.13 -0.73
N ALA A 475 22.66 -7.10 -0.49
CA ALA A 475 22.92 -6.12 0.53
C ALA A 475 21.62 -5.44 0.99
N PHE A 476 21.55 -5.11 2.29
CA PHE A 476 20.49 -4.34 2.87
C PHE A 476 21.03 -3.39 3.95
N THR A 477 20.30 -2.30 4.23
CA THR A 477 20.64 -1.34 5.28
C THR A 477 19.57 -1.38 6.38
N LEU A 478 20.02 -1.42 7.65
CA LEU A 478 19.18 -1.21 8.82
C LEU A 478 19.28 0.24 9.26
N LEU A 479 18.13 0.89 9.46
CA LEU A 479 18.01 2.22 10.02
C LEU A 479 17.78 2.10 11.52
N LEU A 480 18.75 2.50 12.32
CA LEU A 480 18.72 2.30 13.76
C LEU A 480 18.11 3.52 14.46
N SER A 481 16.96 3.32 15.08
CA SER A 481 16.30 4.35 15.90
C SER A 481 16.69 4.20 17.37
N PRO A 482 16.95 5.32 18.08
CA PRO A 482 17.17 5.28 19.53
C PRO A 482 15.92 4.89 20.32
N ASP A 483 14.73 4.88 19.68
CA ASP A 483 13.49 4.37 20.28
C ASP A 483 13.38 2.84 20.18
N GLN A 484 14.29 2.19 19.45
CA GLN A 484 14.26 0.76 19.17
C GLN A 484 15.56 0.06 19.62
N PHE A 485 16.70 0.73 19.52
CA PHE A 485 18.03 0.20 19.85
C PHE A 485 18.69 1.03 20.94
N ASP A 486 19.35 0.34 21.87
CA ASP A 486 20.32 0.95 22.79
C ASP A 486 21.65 1.12 22.04
N LEU A 487 21.88 2.31 21.48
CA LEU A 487 23.05 2.60 20.65
C LEU A 487 24.37 2.79 21.45
N ASP A 488 24.29 2.73 22.78
CA ASP A 488 25.47 2.72 23.66
C ASP A 488 25.97 1.27 23.91
N ARG A 489 25.27 0.27 23.35
CA ARG A 489 25.59 -1.15 23.43
C ARG A 489 25.78 -1.74 22.05
N ALA A 490 26.49 -2.86 21.96
CA ALA A 490 26.68 -3.57 20.71
C ALA A 490 25.33 -3.98 20.08
N VAL A 491 25.21 -3.78 18.77
CA VAL A 491 24.15 -4.31 17.92
C VAL A 491 24.67 -5.58 17.28
N THR A 492 23.91 -6.66 17.35
CA THR A 492 24.24 -7.94 16.71
C THR A 492 23.30 -8.19 15.55
N VAL A 493 23.83 -8.49 14.37
CA VAL A 493 23.02 -8.89 13.19
C VAL A 493 23.44 -10.28 12.75
N ALA A 494 22.46 -11.18 12.66
CA ALA A 494 22.65 -12.51 12.10
C ALA A 494 21.82 -12.66 10.81
N VAL A 495 22.43 -13.12 9.73
CA VAL A 495 21.78 -13.38 8.43
C VAL A 495 21.86 -14.87 8.13
N ASN A 496 20.71 -15.50 7.88
CA ASN A 496 20.61 -16.94 7.60
C ASN A 496 21.33 -17.83 8.63
N GLY A 497 21.29 -17.37 9.92
CA GLY A 497 21.92 -18.07 11.05
C GLY A 497 23.39 -17.71 11.30
N LEU A 498 24.04 -16.95 10.43
CA LEU A 498 25.43 -16.50 10.58
C LEU A 498 25.47 -15.08 11.15
N THR A 499 26.23 -14.84 12.23
CA THR A 499 26.49 -13.48 12.72
C THR A 499 27.40 -12.76 11.73
N VAL A 500 26.87 -11.68 11.13
CA VAL A 500 27.57 -10.88 10.10
C VAL A 500 28.03 -9.53 10.63
N PHE A 501 27.48 -9.10 11.77
CA PHE A 501 27.87 -7.90 12.46
C PHE A 501 27.67 -8.05 13.97
N ASP A 502 28.64 -7.57 14.75
CA ASP A 502 28.55 -7.45 16.20
C ASP A 502 29.44 -6.29 16.65
N GLY A 503 28.83 -5.17 17.07
CA GLY A 503 29.60 -3.97 17.42
C GLY A 503 28.76 -2.76 17.75
N ILE A 504 29.42 -1.69 18.20
CA ILE A 504 28.81 -0.39 18.46
C ILE A 504 28.58 0.34 17.13
N VAL A 505 27.37 0.89 16.95
CA VAL A 505 27.03 1.75 15.82
C VAL A 505 26.88 3.18 16.32
N PRO A 506 27.78 4.10 15.92
CA PRO A 506 27.75 5.47 16.45
C PRO A 506 26.51 6.23 15.95
N ARG A 507 25.94 7.04 16.85
CA ARG A 507 24.88 7.99 16.51
C ARG A 507 25.43 9.11 15.64
N ASP A 508 24.68 9.48 14.60
CA ASP A 508 25.06 10.56 13.70
C ASP A 508 23.88 11.53 13.48
N ILE A 509 24.14 12.81 13.78
CA ILE A 509 23.14 13.87 13.62
C ILE A 509 22.78 14.11 12.16
N ARG A 510 23.68 13.88 11.20
CA ARG A 510 23.41 14.03 9.77
C ARG A 510 22.43 12.96 9.31
N THR A 511 22.63 11.73 9.77
CA THR A 511 21.69 10.63 9.53
C THR A 511 20.31 10.92 10.13
N LEU A 512 20.28 11.44 11.37
CA LEU A 512 19.04 11.81 12.04
C LEU A 512 18.26 12.86 11.24
N LEU A 513 18.90 13.93 10.81
CA LEU A 513 18.29 15.03 10.06
C LEU A 513 17.90 14.60 8.63
N LYS A 514 18.73 13.78 7.97
CA LYS A 514 18.45 13.20 6.65
C LYS A 514 17.11 12.48 6.62
N TRP A 515 16.90 11.58 7.56
CA TRP A 515 15.68 10.78 7.62
C TRP A 515 14.48 11.57 8.12
N ALA A 516 14.68 12.48 9.09
CA ALA A 516 13.63 13.39 9.54
C ALA A 516 13.12 14.30 8.41
N ALA A 517 14.03 14.82 7.56
CA ALA A 517 13.67 15.63 6.40
C ALA A 517 12.88 14.84 5.36
N ARG A 518 13.29 13.57 5.09
CA ARG A 518 12.68 12.69 4.12
C ARG A 518 11.29 12.21 4.55
N ASP A 519 11.18 11.73 5.78
CA ASP A 519 9.99 11.03 6.26
C ASP A 519 8.91 12.00 6.78
N ASN A 520 9.33 13.17 7.25
CA ASN A 520 8.45 14.13 7.91
C ASN A 520 7.54 13.44 8.94
N ASP A 521 8.16 12.65 9.82
CA ASP A 521 7.51 11.76 10.78
C ASP A 521 8.22 11.80 12.13
N ARG A 522 7.49 12.27 13.15
CA ARG A 522 8.02 12.45 14.51
C ARG A 522 8.22 11.13 15.25
N THR A 523 7.67 10.05 14.73
CA THR A 523 7.68 8.72 15.36
C THR A 523 8.66 7.74 14.71
N MET A 524 9.33 8.17 13.61
CA MET A 524 10.35 7.39 12.89
C MET A 524 11.62 8.22 12.73
N LEU A 525 12.41 8.33 13.80
CA LEU A 525 13.67 9.06 13.81
C LEU A 525 14.83 8.07 13.91
N PHE A 526 15.76 8.14 12.95
CA PHE A 526 16.88 7.20 12.83
C PHE A 526 18.21 7.90 13.12
N ALA A 527 18.99 7.31 14.00
CA ALA A 527 20.26 7.86 14.49
C ALA A 527 21.47 7.31 13.73
N ALA A 528 21.34 6.18 13.06
CA ALA A 528 22.43 5.54 12.34
C ALA A 528 21.91 4.67 11.19
N GLU A 529 22.79 4.42 10.22
CA GLU A 529 22.62 3.46 9.13
C GLU A 529 23.65 2.35 9.30
N LEU A 530 23.20 1.10 9.26
CA LEU A 530 24.06 -0.07 9.32
C LEU A 530 23.86 -0.89 8.03
N GLN A 531 24.81 -0.79 7.09
CA GLN A 531 24.78 -1.55 5.87
C GLN A 531 25.33 -2.95 6.10
N ILE A 532 24.62 -3.95 5.62
CA ILE A 532 24.95 -5.38 5.74
C ILE A 532 25.12 -5.97 4.34
N ALA A 533 26.28 -6.54 4.07
CA ALA A 533 26.48 -7.44 2.94
C ALA A 533 25.99 -8.84 3.34
N VAL A 534 25.19 -9.46 2.47
CA VAL A 534 24.70 -10.84 2.67
C VAL A 534 25.78 -11.80 2.17
N PRO A 535 26.22 -12.76 3.01
CA PRO A 535 27.27 -13.71 2.64
C PRO A 535 26.88 -14.66 1.49
#